data_ea7a88afbae98cd5ecc757abb24fd2a4
#
_entry.id   ea7a88afbae98cd5ecc757abb24fd2a4
#
_cell.length_a   1.000
_cell.length_b   1.000
_cell.length_c   1.000
_cell.angle_alpha   90.00
_cell.angle_beta   90.00
_cell.angle_gamma   90.00
#
_symmetry.space_group_name_H-M   'P 1'
#
loop_
_entity.id
_entity.type
_entity.pdbx_description
1 polymer ?
#
loop_
_entity_poly.entity_id
_entity_poly.type
_entity_poly.pdbx_seq_one_letter_code
_entity_poly.pdbx_strand_id
1 'polypeptide(L)'
;MPHRSEDPREQFEAVERLLTAWLKERRALLTHYTAVVVALDGEPSPASLHRRQLDLCSLLVDYISAGHFEVFHELVEEAERFNDGSCNLAAELIPAISDTTEVILAYEEKYTGTSRIDETVTRDLSALGEMLELRFELEDRLIAGLHNRHRRQIATARSA
;
A
#
# COMPACT_ATOMS: atom_id res chain seq x y z
N MET A 1 13.29 19.86 -8.27
CA MET A 1 12.08 19.30 -8.85
C MET A 1 12.44 18.21 -9.82
N PRO A 2 11.90 17.02 -9.65
CA PRO A 2 12.09 16.02 -10.69
C PRO A 2 11.51 16.56 -11.99
N HIS A 3 12.28 16.46 -13.04
CA HIS A 3 11.88 16.90 -14.35
C HIS A 3 10.72 16.02 -14.82
N ARG A 4 9.53 16.56 -14.96
CA ARG A 4 8.40 15.82 -15.53
C ARG A 4 8.68 15.60 -17.01
N SER A 5 8.85 14.35 -17.38
CA SER A 5 8.90 14.00 -18.78
C SER A 5 7.55 14.27 -19.43
N GLU A 6 7.53 14.95 -20.58
CA GLU A 6 6.31 15.14 -21.36
C GLU A 6 5.98 13.91 -22.19
N ASP A 7 6.93 12.94 -22.30
CA ASP A 7 6.70 11.68 -23.02
C ASP A 7 5.86 10.73 -22.16
N PRO A 8 4.63 10.37 -22.60
CA PRO A 8 3.78 9.44 -21.86
C PRO A 8 4.44 8.08 -21.56
N ARG A 9 5.31 7.61 -22.46
CA ARG A 9 6.02 6.34 -22.28
C ARG A 9 7.04 6.42 -21.15
N GLU A 10 7.83 7.49 -21.10
CA GLU A 10 8.82 7.68 -20.04
C GLU A 10 8.13 7.82 -18.67
N GLN A 11 7.00 8.53 -18.62
CA GLN A 11 6.19 8.63 -17.44
C GLN A 11 5.66 7.26 -17.03
N PHE A 12 5.13 6.48 -17.98
CA PHE A 12 4.64 5.13 -17.70
C PHE A 12 5.73 4.24 -17.12
N GLU A 13 6.94 4.27 -17.71
CA GLU A 13 8.07 3.49 -17.19
C GLU A 13 8.50 3.91 -15.79
N ALA A 14 8.44 5.21 -15.48
CA ALA A 14 8.73 5.72 -14.15
C ALA A 14 7.70 5.23 -13.13
N VAL A 15 6.41 5.25 -13.48
CA VAL A 15 5.34 4.72 -12.64
C VAL A 15 5.49 3.21 -12.44
N GLU A 16 5.85 2.48 -13.49
CA GLU A 16 6.13 1.04 -13.42
C GLU A 16 7.21 0.72 -12.38
N ARG A 17 8.31 1.45 -12.39
CA ARG A 17 9.39 1.28 -11.40
C ARG A 17 8.92 1.60 -9.98
N LEU A 18 8.15 2.66 -9.83
CA LEU A 18 7.59 3.07 -8.54
C LEU A 18 6.66 1.99 -7.98
N LEU A 19 5.76 1.46 -8.81
CA LEU A 19 4.85 0.39 -8.42
C LEU A 19 5.59 -0.89 -8.06
N THR A 20 6.60 -1.27 -8.83
CA THR A 20 7.41 -2.46 -8.55
C THR A 20 8.06 -2.36 -7.18
N ALA A 21 8.65 -1.21 -6.86
CA ALA A 21 9.27 -0.96 -5.56
C ALA A 21 8.22 -0.99 -4.42
N TRP A 22 7.08 -0.35 -4.63
CA TRP A 22 6.02 -0.27 -3.63
C TRP A 22 5.39 -1.64 -3.33
N LEU A 23 5.16 -2.46 -4.36
CA LEU A 23 4.63 -3.81 -4.18
C LEU A 23 5.64 -4.74 -3.50
N LYS A 24 6.94 -4.47 -3.64
CA LYS A 24 7.97 -5.15 -2.88
C LYS A 24 7.88 -4.79 -1.39
N GLU A 25 7.61 -3.53 -1.07
CA GLU A 25 7.36 -3.09 0.31
C GLU A 25 6.11 -3.77 0.89
N ARG A 26 5.05 -3.95 0.07
CA ARG A 26 3.85 -4.70 0.47
C ARG A 26 4.21 -6.12 0.91
N ARG A 27 5.05 -6.81 0.14
CA ARG A 27 5.48 -8.17 0.49
C ARG A 27 6.28 -8.20 1.78
N ALA A 28 7.16 -7.24 2.01
CA ALA A 28 7.90 -7.12 3.26
C ALA A 28 6.95 -6.88 4.44
N LEU A 29 5.97 -6.01 4.26
CA LEU A 29 4.92 -5.74 5.25
C LEU A 29 4.18 -7.02 5.64
N LEU A 30 3.75 -7.81 4.66
CA LEU A 30 3.04 -9.07 4.90
C LEU A 30 3.93 -10.10 5.61
N THR A 31 5.23 -10.13 5.29
CA THR A 31 6.19 -11.01 5.97
C THR A 31 6.28 -10.65 7.46
N HIS A 32 6.36 -9.37 7.79
CA HIS A 32 6.42 -8.91 9.19
C HIS A 32 5.08 -9.10 9.91
N TYR A 33 3.96 -8.92 9.23
CA TYR A 33 2.64 -9.24 9.77
C TYR A 33 2.55 -10.72 10.15
N THR A 34 2.93 -11.60 9.24
CA THR A 34 2.95 -13.05 9.47
C THR A 34 3.88 -13.41 10.63
N ALA A 35 5.04 -12.75 10.73
CA ALA A 35 5.98 -13.01 11.83
C ALA A 35 5.36 -12.69 13.20
N VAL A 36 4.54 -11.65 13.31
CA VAL A 36 3.82 -11.35 14.55
C VAL A 36 2.77 -12.43 14.85
N VAL A 37 2.00 -12.84 13.84
CA VAL A 37 0.99 -13.90 14.00
C VAL A 37 1.62 -15.20 14.49
N VAL A 38 2.71 -15.61 13.85
CA VAL A 38 3.43 -16.86 14.22
C VAL A 38 4.03 -16.74 15.62
N ALA A 39 4.60 -15.58 15.96
CA ALA A 39 5.18 -15.36 17.28
C ALA A 39 4.13 -15.48 18.40
N LEU A 40 2.92 -14.98 18.19
CA LEU A 40 1.84 -15.07 19.17
C LEU A 40 1.46 -16.52 19.47
N ASP A 41 1.45 -17.39 18.46
CA ASP A 41 1.13 -18.81 18.64
C ASP A 41 2.24 -19.58 19.40
N GLY A 42 3.48 -19.05 19.37
CA GLY A 42 4.64 -19.67 20.02
C GLY A 42 4.97 -19.19 21.42
N GLU A 43 4.08 -18.44 22.06
CA GLU A 43 4.29 -17.87 23.40
C GLU A 43 5.62 -17.09 23.52
N PRO A 44 5.81 -16.01 22.72
CA PRO A 44 7.06 -15.27 22.66
C PRO A 44 7.31 -14.49 23.97
N SER A 45 8.59 -14.13 24.22
CA SER A 45 8.89 -13.20 25.29
C SER A 45 8.24 -11.82 24.96
N PRO A 46 7.82 -11.06 26.00
CA PRO A 46 7.27 -9.71 25.76
C PRO A 46 8.20 -8.80 24.97
N ALA A 47 9.52 -8.86 25.23
CA ALA A 47 10.50 -8.05 24.54
C ALA A 47 10.60 -8.41 23.05
N SER A 48 10.59 -9.71 22.73
CA SER A 48 10.63 -10.19 21.35
C SER A 48 9.38 -9.77 20.57
N LEU A 49 8.21 -9.92 21.18
CA LEU A 49 6.94 -9.53 20.56
C LEU A 49 6.87 -8.02 20.33
N HIS A 50 7.32 -7.24 21.30
CA HIS A 50 7.35 -5.78 21.17
C HIS A 50 8.24 -5.34 20.01
N ARG A 51 9.42 -5.94 19.84
CA ARG A 51 10.32 -5.66 18.72
C ARG A 51 9.65 -5.95 17.39
N ARG A 52 8.97 -7.10 17.28
CA ARG A 52 8.27 -7.47 16.04
C ARG A 52 7.12 -6.51 15.74
N GLN A 53 6.44 -6.03 16.77
CA GLN A 53 5.39 -5.01 16.61
C GLN A 53 5.96 -3.68 16.12
N LEU A 54 7.10 -3.25 16.65
CA LEU A 54 7.75 -2.03 16.20
C LEU A 54 8.19 -2.12 14.73
N ASP A 55 8.74 -3.27 14.34
CA ASP A 55 9.14 -3.50 12.95
C ASP A 55 7.93 -3.46 12.01
N LEU A 56 6.85 -4.14 12.39
CA LEU A 56 5.60 -4.12 11.62
C LEU A 56 5.03 -2.70 11.50
N CYS A 57 4.95 -1.98 12.60
CA CYS A 57 4.39 -0.62 12.62
C CYS A 57 5.22 0.35 11.76
N SER A 58 6.54 0.23 11.77
CA SER A 58 7.41 1.02 10.91
C SER A 58 7.11 0.80 9.43
N LEU A 59 6.94 -0.47 9.03
CA LEU A 59 6.61 -0.81 7.65
C LEU A 59 5.20 -0.35 7.26
N LEU A 60 4.23 -0.41 8.19
CA LEU A 60 2.87 0.10 7.95
C LEU A 60 2.90 1.59 7.59
N VAL A 61 3.61 2.38 8.39
CA VAL A 61 3.72 3.84 8.16
C VAL A 61 4.42 4.12 6.83
N ASP A 62 5.53 3.44 6.56
CA ASP A 62 6.30 3.64 5.32
C ASP A 62 5.46 3.29 4.08
N TYR A 63 4.75 2.16 4.13
CA TYR A 63 3.91 1.70 3.01
C TYR A 63 2.76 2.66 2.73
N ILE A 64 2.05 3.09 3.78
CA ILE A 64 0.92 4.02 3.66
C ILE A 64 1.41 5.38 3.15
N SER A 65 2.51 5.87 3.69
CA SER A 65 3.06 7.18 3.29
C SER A 65 3.49 7.18 1.83
N ALA A 66 4.19 6.14 1.39
CA ALA A 66 4.59 6.00 -0.01
C ALA A 66 3.36 5.93 -0.94
N GLY A 67 2.31 5.19 -0.52
CA GLY A 67 1.06 5.12 -1.28
C GLY A 67 0.42 6.48 -1.49
N HIS A 68 0.19 7.22 -0.41
CA HIS A 68 -0.49 8.52 -0.49
C HIS A 68 0.34 9.62 -1.14
N PHE A 69 1.62 9.72 -0.81
CA PHE A 69 2.43 10.86 -1.22
C PHE A 69 3.15 10.66 -2.55
N GLU A 70 3.29 9.42 -3.01
CA GLU A 70 3.99 9.14 -4.26
C GLU A 70 3.12 8.34 -5.24
N VAL A 71 2.70 7.14 -4.85
CA VAL A 71 2.10 6.18 -5.77
C VAL A 71 0.77 6.67 -6.33
N PHE A 72 -0.16 7.07 -5.48
CA PHE A 72 -1.50 7.49 -5.93
C PHE A 72 -1.42 8.77 -6.75
N HIS A 73 -0.55 9.69 -6.35
CA HIS A 73 -0.32 10.93 -7.09
C HIS A 73 0.16 10.64 -8.52
N GLU A 74 1.16 9.78 -8.66
CA GLU A 74 1.71 9.44 -9.97
C GLU A 74 0.73 8.65 -10.83
N LEU A 75 -0.07 7.76 -10.22
CA LEU A 75 -1.13 7.04 -10.93
C LEU A 75 -2.19 8.01 -11.49
N VAL A 76 -2.59 9.01 -10.70
CA VAL A 76 -3.57 10.00 -11.13
C VAL A 76 -3.00 10.88 -12.25
N GLU A 77 -1.76 11.30 -12.15
CA GLU A 77 -1.11 12.07 -13.21
C GLU A 77 -1.02 11.29 -14.52
N GLU A 78 -0.68 10.00 -14.45
CA GLU A 78 -0.70 9.12 -15.61
C GLU A 78 -2.11 9.05 -16.22
N ALA A 79 -3.13 8.86 -15.37
CA ALA A 79 -4.52 8.79 -15.82
C ALA A 79 -4.97 10.09 -16.51
N GLU A 80 -4.55 11.23 -15.99
CA GLU A 80 -4.86 12.53 -16.61
C GLU A 80 -4.24 12.66 -18.00
N ARG A 81 -3.02 12.17 -18.18
CA ARG A 81 -2.33 12.20 -19.48
C ARG A 81 -2.99 11.31 -20.52
N PHE A 82 -3.42 10.11 -20.12
CA PHE A 82 -4.10 9.21 -21.05
C PHE A 82 -5.53 9.67 -21.36
N ASN A 83 -6.14 10.44 -20.46
CA ASN A 83 -7.46 11.05 -20.65
C ASN A 83 -8.51 10.05 -21.20
N ASP A 84 -8.59 8.89 -20.55
CA ASP A 84 -9.42 7.75 -20.98
C ASP A 84 -10.57 7.45 -20.03
N GLY A 85 -10.86 8.37 -19.08
CA GLY A 85 -11.88 8.20 -18.06
C GLY A 85 -11.40 7.47 -16.80
N SER A 86 -10.15 6.98 -16.76
CA SER A 86 -9.62 6.26 -15.59
C SER A 86 -9.51 7.15 -14.35
N CYS A 87 -9.45 8.47 -14.50
CA CYS A 87 -9.51 9.40 -13.38
C CYS A 87 -10.80 9.25 -12.55
N ASN A 88 -11.92 8.85 -13.17
CA ASN A 88 -13.16 8.62 -12.46
C ASN A 88 -13.06 7.44 -11.50
N LEU A 89 -12.36 6.38 -11.91
CA LEU A 89 -12.10 5.23 -11.05
C LEU A 89 -11.18 5.61 -9.88
N ALA A 90 -10.16 6.41 -10.14
CA ALA A 90 -9.28 6.92 -9.09
C ALA A 90 -10.05 7.76 -8.07
N ALA A 91 -10.94 8.62 -8.53
CA ALA A 91 -11.76 9.47 -7.67
C ALA A 91 -12.71 8.65 -6.77
N GLU A 92 -13.10 7.46 -7.22
CA GLU A 92 -13.92 6.52 -6.44
C GLU A 92 -13.07 5.70 -5.46
N LEU A 93 -11.96 5.13 -5.91
CA LEU A 93 -11.18 4.18 -5.13
C LEU A 93 -10.27 4.84 -4.09
N ILE A 94 -9.65 5.98 -4.38
CA ILE A 94 -8.69 6.60 -3.47
C ILE A 94 -9.34 6.99 -2.13
N PRO A 95 -10.54 7.59 -2.08
CA PRO A 95 -11.20 7.83 -0.79
C PRO A 95 -11.49 6.55 -0.01
N ALA A 96 -11.90 5.48 -0.69
CA ALA A 96 -12.15 4.18 -0.05
C ALA A 96 -10.85 3.59 0.55
N ILE A 97 -9.73 3.73 -0.17
CA ILE A 97 -8.42 3.33 0.35
C ILE A 97 -8.06 4.17 1.57
N SER A 98 -8.29 5.47 1.51
CA SER A 98 -8.00 6.41 2.61
C SER A 98 -8.79 6.06 3.87
N ASP A 99 -10.02 5.54 3.74
CA ASP A 99 -10.83 5.13 4.89
C ASP A 99 -10.17 3.98 5.67
N THR A 100 -9.36 3.15 5.01
CA THR A 100 -8.63 2.08 5.70
C THR A 100 -7.47 2.61 6.55
N THR A 101 -6.98 3.79 6.24
CA THR A 101 -5.80 4.39 6.87
C THR A 101 -6.00 4.62 8.37
N GLU A 102 -7.19 5.09 8.78
CA GLU A 102 -7.47 5.39 10.20
C GLU A 102 -7.32 4.16 11.08
N VAL A 103 -7.85 3.01 10.64
CA VAL A 103 -7.76 1.75 11.40
C VAL A 103 -6.31 1.28 11.50
N ILE A 104 -5.57 1.37 10.39
CA ILE A 104 -4.16 0.95 10.35
C ILE A 104 -3.32 1.85 11.26
N LEU A 105 -3.52 3.16 11.22
CA LEU A 105 -2.78 4.10 12.05
C LEU A 105 -3.16 3.96 13.54
N ALA A 106 -4.41 3.61 13.84
CA ALA A 106 -4.83 3.33 15.22
C ALA A 106 -4.09 2.12 15.80
N TYR A 107 -3.89 1.07 14.99
CA TYR A 107 -3.07 -0.08 15.39
C TYR A 107 -1.62 0.35 15.63
N GLU A 108 -1.03 1.09 14.71
CA GLU A 108 0.34 1.58 14.82
C GLU A 108 0.52 2.42 16.10
N GLU A 109 -0.35 3.36 16.35
CA GLU A 109 -0.30 4.22 17.52
C GLU A 109 -0.37 3.42 18.82
N LYS A 110 -1.28 2.44 18.89
CA LYS A 110 -1.45 1.60 20.08
C LYS A 110 -0.19 0.78 20.36
N TYR A 111 0.40 0.16 19.36
CA TYR A 111 1.50 -0.80 19.56
C TYR A 111 2.89 -0.19 19.52
N THR A 112 3.03 1.06 19.12
CA THR A 112 4.28 1.82 19.27
C THR A 112 4.31 2.64 20.55
N GLY A 113 3.15 3.04 21.06
CA GLY A 113 3.03 3.87 22.26
C GLY A 113 3.23 3.13 23.58
N THR A 114 3.26 1.80 23.57
CA THR A 114 3.38 0.99 24.80
C THR A 114 4.13 -0.30 24.52
N SER A 115 4.96 -0.71 25.51
CA SER A 115 5.59 -2.05 25.49
C SER A 115 4.65 -3.13 26.04
N ARG A 116 3.48 -2.72 26.55
CA ARG A 116 2.49 -3.65 27.10
C ARG A 116 1.69 -4.28 25.98
N ILE A 117 1.75 -5.60 25.90
CA ILE A 117 0.91 -6.38 25.01
C ILE A 117 -0.13 -7.06 25.89
N ASP A 118 -1.38 -6.66 25.71
CA ASP A 118 -2.49 -7.17 26.49
C ASP A 118 -3.27 -8.25 25.73
N GLU A 119 -4.40 -8.69 26.31
CA GLU A 119 -5.25 -9.73 25.75
C GLU A 119 -5.90 -9.34 24.41
N THR A 120 -5.89 -8.05 24.06
CA THR A 120 -6.55 -7.57 22.84
C THR A 120 -5.68 -7.69 21.61
N VAL A 121 -4.40 -8.07 21.74
CA VAL A 121 -3.46 -8.10 20.61
C VAL A 121 -3.93 -9.03 19.50
N THR A 122 -4.44 -10.20 19.82
CA THR A 122 -4.91 -11.16 18.80
C THR A 122 -6.09 -10.60 18.01
N ARG A 123 -7.04 -9.98 18.71
CA ARG A 123 -8.20 -9.33 18.11
C ARG A 123 -7.76 -8.16 17.22
N ASP A 124 -6.89 -7.31 17.73
CA ASP A 124 -6.39 -6.14 16.99
C ASP A 124 -5.60 -6.55 15.75
N LEU A 125 -4.79 -7.60 15.86
CA LEU A 125 -4.02 -8.13 14.75
C LEU A 125 -4.93 -8.71 13.66
N SER A 126 -5.98 -9.43 14.06
CA SER A 126 -6.99 -9.92 13.11
C SER A 126 -7.70 -8.78 12.39
N ALA A 127 -8.09 -7.74 13.12
CA ALA A 127 -8.73 -6.56 12.54
C ALA A 127 -7.79 -5.84 11.56
N LEU A 128 -6.50 -5.72 11.91
CA LEU A 128 -5.49 -5.16 11.03
C LEU A 128 -5.37 -5.98 9.73
N GLY A 129 -5.33 -7.32 9.85
CA GLY A 129 -5.24 -8.21 8.70
C GLY A 129 -6.41 -8.07 7.75
N GLU A 130 -7.63 -8.00 8.28
CA GLU A 130 -8.83 -7.77 7.47
C GLU A 130 -8.78 -6.42 6.76
N MET A 131 -8.32 -5.39 7.44
CA MET A 131 -8.22 -4.05 6.87
C MET A 131 -7.13 -3.97 5.79
N LEU A 132 -5.99 -4.64 5.99
CA LEU A 132 -4.94 -4.73 4.99
C LEU A 132 -5.42 -5.47 3.74
N GLU A 133 -6.15 -6.56 3.90
CA GLU A 133 -6.73 -7.32 2.79
C GLU A 133 -7.67 -6.45 1.95
N LEU A 134 -8.57 -5.73 2.61
CA LEU A 134 -9.48 -4.80 1.93
C LEU A 134 -8.70 -3.70 1.19
N ARG A 135 -7.72 -3.11 1.86
CA ARG A 135 -6.90 -2.05 1.26
C ARG A 135 -6.15 -2.54 0.04
N PHE A 136 -5.50 -3.69 0.12
CA PHE A 136 -4.75 -4.26 -1.00
C PHE A 136 -5.66 -4.59 -2.19
N GLU A 137 -6.86 -5.07 -1.94
CA GLU A 137 -7.85 -5.32 -2.99
C GLU A 137 -8.21 -4.02 -3.73
N LEU A 138 -8.47 -2.94 -2.98
CA LEU A 138 -8.78 -1.63 -3.56
C LEU A 138 -7.58 -1.06 -4.33
N GLU A 139 -6.38 -1.18 -3.79
CA GLU A 139 -5.15 -0.75 -4.45
C GLU A 139 -4.90 -1.54 -5.74
N ASP A 140 -5.13 -2.84 -5.72
CA ASP A 140 -4.97 -3.70 -6.91
C ASP A 140 -5.98 -3.34 -7.99
N ARG A 141 -7.20 -2.99 -7.62
CA ARG A 141 -8.22 -2.49 -8.57
C ARG A 141 -7.78 -1.15 -9.17
N LEU A 142 -7.18 -0.27 -8.37
CA LEU A 142 -6.66 1.00 -8.84
C LEU A 142 -5.55 0.78 -9.87
N ILE A 143 -4.58 -0.07 -9.56
CA ILE A 143 -3.47 -0.39 -10.46
C ILE A 143 -3.99 -1.00 -11.75
N ALA A 144 -4.92 -1.97 -11.67
CA ALA A 144 -5.48 -2.64 -12.84
C ALA A 144 -6.26 -1.68 -13.73
N GLY A 145 -7.06 -0.81 -13.13
CA GLY A 145 -7.92 0.12 -13.88
C GLY A 145 -7.19 1.35 -14.42
N LEU A 146 -6.01 1.65 -13.92
CA LEU A 146 -5.19 2.78 -14.37
C LEU A 146 -3.94 2.28 -15.12
N HIS A 147 -2.91 1.92 -14.38
CA HIS A 147 -1.61 1.60 -14.95
C HIS A 147 -1.63 0.43 -15.93
N ASN A 148 -2.26 -0.69 -15.59
CA ASN A 148 -2.33 -1.85 -16.45
C ASN A 148 -3.19 -1.58 -17.70
N ARG A 149 -4.23 -0.77 -17.56
CA ARG A 149 -5.04 -0.31 -18.69
C ARG A 149 -4.20 0.53 -19.65
N HIS A 150 -3.39 1.44 -19.13
CA HIS A 150 -2.50 2.30 -19.91
C HIS A 150 -1.42 1.48 -20.63
N ARG A 151 -0.92 0.42 -20.00
CA ARG A 151 0.02 -0.53 -20.63
C ARG A 151 -0.57 -1.12 -21.90
N ARG A 152 -1.83 -1.55 -21.86
CA ARG A 152 -2.51 -2.10 -23.04
C ARG A 152 -2.66 -1.06 -24.15
N GLN A 153 -2.94 0.20 -23.80
CA GLN A 153 -3.04 1.28 -24.77
C GLN A 153 -1.70 1.56 -25.46
N ILE A 154 -0.59 1.56 -24.70
CA ILE A 154 0.75 1.71 -25.25
C ILE A 154 1.09 0.56 -26.20
N ALA A 155 0.79 -0.68 -25.81
CA ALA A 155 1.03 -1.86 -26.61
C ALA A 155 0.22 -1.83 -27.92
N THR A 156 -1.05 -1.40 -27.85
CA THR A 156 -1.92 -1.25 -29.03
C THR A 156 -1.38 -0.19 -29.99
N ALA A 157 -0.93 0.95 -29.49
CA ALA A 157 -0.35 2.01 -30.31
C ALA A 157 0.92 1.56 -31.03
N ARG A 158 1.71 0.63 -30.44
CA ARG A 158 2.91 0.07 -31.07
C ARG A 158 2.59 -0.89 -32.22
N SER A 159 1.44 -1.54 -32.14
CA SER A 159 1.01 -2.53 -33.13
C SER A 159 0.34 -1.91 -34.36
N ALA A 160 0.03 -0.63 -34.32
CA ALA A 160 -0.65 0.09 -35.37
C ALA A 160 0.31 0.63 -36.45
#